data_97a83feda4f2fa23a2024792ccb6441f
#
_entry.id   97a83feda4f2fa23a2024792ccb6441f
#
_cell.length_a   1.000
_cell.length_b   1.000
_cell.length_c   1.000
_cell.angle_alpha   90.00
_cell.angle_beta   90.00
_cell.angle_gamma   90.00
#
_symmetry.space_group_name_H-M   'P 1'
#
loop_
_entity.id
_entity.type
_entity.pdbx_description
1 polymer ?
#
loop_
_entity_poly.entity_id
_entity_poly.type
_entity_poly.pdbx_seq_one_letter_code
_entity_poly.pdbx_strand_id
1 'polypeptide(L)'
;ALLAAVDALEPSAGDADLPLAIQQAVETPQRGPRSLYLLSDGQASTWRTLAGAPVLAAVDPATQVVLMNVGPTESVDNIGVVGQPPRALRPIVGLPVALTATVVNNHRDKAQTVPLSVIIGDQQVRQVSLSVEPGEELQHTLSYTPRHAGLLVGRFEVPHDSFPDDDAFAFCLNVQPKMNVLLVTPDDAGSKTPADLYVRAALRSPLGAATGMLDEEKELAKAMELTSVKQSQASEAAIAAADVVLLLDVPMTKALAGALGPFLARGGGLLVMPGPAVNPQDYQRLLLDPASDASHAGQRIVMHEPTGDPDNEATFTPIASVDLTHPVFQVFAHDNRNTHAGGLQGGEDSQGFRGFRGVRLFRYMPLSIEQAAPQDQVVGGDALGGERPRVLMRVAASSSAQDAALVEARVGRGTMMIASFAPTPQGSNLPLQPAFVPWLLRTVAYLRPPADVRLLASVEPGQPATVAIDDV
;
A
#
# COMPACT_ATOMS: atom_id res chain seq x y z
N ALA A 1 0.19 -51.90 18.67
CA ALA A 1 0.94 -50.61 18.73
C ALA A 1 0.70 -49.76 17.48
N LEU A 2 0.92 -50.30 16.25
CA LEU A 2 0.76 -49.54 15.02
C LEU A 2 -0.69 -49.07 14.79
N LEU A 3 -1.67 -49.98 14.91
CA LEU A 3 -3.11 -49.63 14.77
C LEU A 3 -3.52 -48.59 15.81
N ALA A 4 -3.09 -48.73 17.07
CA ALA A 4 -3.39 -47.72 18.09
C ALA A 4 -2.76 -46.35 17.82
N ALA A 5 -1.62 -46.28 17.12
CA ALA A 5 -1.01 -45.02 16.70
C ALA A 5 -1.76 -44.40 15.53
N VAL A 6 -2.27 -45.22 14.61
CA VAL A 6 -3.12 -44.74 13.50
C VAL A 6 -4.47 -44.23 14.02
N ASP A 7 -5.09 -44.97 14.98
CA ASP A 7 -6.36 -44.58 15.61
C ASP A 7 -6.26 -43.27 16.44
N ALA A 8 -5.03 -42.88 16.83
CA ALA A 8 -4.78 -41.66 17.58
C ALA A 8 -4.44 -40.44 16.68
N LEU A 9 -4.40 -40.61 15.36
CA LEU A 9 -4.18 -39.51 14.43
C LEU A 9 -5.47 -38.68 14.30
N GLU A 10 -5.33 -37.39 14.56
CA GLU A 10 -6.40 -36.44 14.30
C GLU A 10 -6.09 -35.68 13.00
N PRO A 11 -7.09 -35.46 12.13
CA PRO A 11 -6.88 -34.62 10.93
C PRO A 11 -6.53 -33.20 11.34
N SER A 12 -5.55 -32.61 10.65
CA SER A 12 -5.21 -31.20 10.79
C SER A 12 -5.76 -30.42 9.61
N ALA A 13 -6.08 -29.15 9.83
CA ALA A 13 -6.55 -28.25 8.78
C ALA A 13 -5.41 -27.61 7.97
N GLY A 14 -4.15 -28.01 8.21
CA GLY A 14 -2.97 -27.47 7.51
C GLY A 14 -2.64 -28.27 6.26
N ASP A 15 -1.94 -27.63 5.33
CA ASP A 15 -1.40 -28.27 4.13
C ASP A 15 -0.39 -29.38 4.51
N ALA A 16 -0.40 -30.47 3.76
CA ALA A 16 0.53 -31.56 3.96
C ALA A 16 1.91 -31.19 3.36
N ASP A 17 2.95 -31.15 4.20
CA ASP A 17 4.35 -31.01 3.77
C ASP A 17 4.91 -32.39 3.37
N LEU A 18 4.63 -32.79 2.13
CA LEU A 18 5.09 -34.07 1.61
C LEU A 18 6.63 -34.20 1.52
N PRO A 19 7.38 -33.14 1.11
CA PRO A 19 8.84 -33.13 1.19
C PRO A 19 9.38 -33.44 2.59
N LEU A 20 8.87 -32.77 3.63
CA LEU A 20 9.27 -32.97 5.02
C LEU A 20 8.93 -34.38 5.51
N ALA A 21 7.72 -34.88 5.19
CA ALA A 21 7.31 -36.23 5.55
C ALA A 21 8.22 -37.32 4.93
N ILE A 22 8.61 -37.18 3.66
CA ILE A 22 9.54 -38.05 2.97
C ILE A 22 10.94 -37.96 3.62
N GLN A 23 11.40 -36.75 3.92
CA GLN A 23 12.69 -36.56 4.59
C GLN A 23 12.74 -37.29 5.93
N GLN A 24 11.75 -37.13 6.78
CA GLN A 24 11.64 -37.80 8.06
C GLN A 24 11.60 -39.34 7.90
N ALA A 25 10.87 -39.83 6.89
CA ALA A 25 10.83 -41.25 6.58
C ALA A 25 12.19 -41.79 6.13
N VAL A 26 12.92 -41.04 5.31
CA VAL A 26 14.28 -41.43 4.82
C VAL A 26 15.31 -41.40 5.93
N GLU A 27 15.27 -40.41 6.83
CA GLU A 27 16.18 -40.27 7.96
C GLU A 27 15.92 -41.27 9.08
N THR A 28 14.75 -41.91 9.12
CA THR A 28 14.41 -42.90 10.14
C THR A 28 15.28 -44.16 9.97
N PRO A 29 16.09 -44.56 10.98
CA PRO A 29 16.98 -45.74 10.86
C PRO A 29 16.18 -47.04 10.67
N GLN A 30 16.51 -47.79 9.64
CA GLN A 30 15.94 -49.13 9.38
C GLN A 30 17.00 -50.21 9.17
N ARG A 31 16.66 -51.43 9.53
CA ARG A 31 17.47 -52.64 9.24
C ARG A 31 16.78 -53.44 8.13
N GLY A 32 17.33 -53.43 6.93
CA GLY A 32 16.80 -54.20 5.80
C GLY A 32 16.22 -53.37 4.66
N PRO A 33 15.64 -53.99 3.63
CA PRO A 33 15.07 -53.32 2.49
C PRO A 33 13.91 -52.40 2.93
N ARG A 34 13.85 -51.20 2.34
CA ARG A 34 12.89 -50.14 2.68
C ARG A 34 11.71 -50.13 1.69
N SER A 35 10.52 -50.06 2.24
CA SER A 35 9.31 -49.74 1.46
C SER A 35 8.66 -48.46 2.01
N LEU A 36 8.42 -47.48 1.15
CA LEU A 36 7.79 -46.23 1.49
C LEU A 36 6.37 -46.23 0.90
N TYR A 37 5.36 -46.17 1.75
CA TYR A 37 3.96 -46.07 1.36
C TYR A 37 3.52 -44.62 1.49
N LEU A 38 3.13 -44.00 0.37
CA LEU A 38 2.59 -42.67 0.33
C LEU A 38 1.06 -42.77 0.14
N LEU A 39 0.32 -42.43 1.18
CA LEU A 39 -1.15 -42.35 1.14
C LEU A 39 -1.49 -40.90 0.87
N SER A 40 -2.20 -40.63 -0.22
CA SER A 40 -2.57 -39.28 -0.63
C SER A 40 -3.91 -39.28 -1.33
N ASP A 41 -4.66 -38.19 -1.18
CA ASP A 41 -5.90 -37.92 -1.92
C ASP A 41 -5.64 -37.39 -3.35
N GLY A 42 -4.36 -37.17 -3.70
CA GLY A 42 -3.97 -36.71 -5.03
C GLY A 42 -4.12 -35.21 -5.29
N GLN A 43 -4.32 -34.40 -4.24
CA GLN A 43 -4.46 -32.94 -4.40
C GLN A 43 -3.22 -32.32 -5.02
N ALA A 44 -3.44 -31.47 -6.02
CA ALA A 44 -2.34 -30.82 -6.77
C ALA A 44 -1.49 -29.88 -5.89
N SER A 45 -2.06 -29.24 -4.86
CA SER A 45 -1.33 -28.42 -3.89
C SER A 45 -0.21 -29.21 -3.21
N THR A 46 -0.52 -30.36 -2.66
CA THR A 46 0.44 -31.27 -2.00
C THR A 46 1.53 -31.76 -2.96
N TRP A 47 1.18 -32.15 -4.17
CA TRP A 47 2.12 -32.72 -5.13
C TRP A 47 3.02 -31.70 -5.82
N ARG A 48 2.56 -30.46 -6.00
CA ARG A 48 3.40 -29.37 -6.55
C ARG A 48 4.62 -29.08 -5.68
N THR A 49 4.50 -29.20 -4.36
CA THR A 49 5.61 -28.97 -3.42
C THR A 49 6.71 -30.04 -3.56
N LEU A 50 6.35 -31.25 -3.99
CA LEU A 50 7.30 -32.34 -4.20
C LEU A 50 8.04 -32.22 -5.53
N ALA A 51 7.48 -31.57 -6.54
CA ALA A 51 8.09 -31.44 -7.84
C ALA A 51 9.41 -30.66 -7.77
N GLY A 52 10.53 -31.36 -8.02
CA GLY A 52 11.87 -30.76 -7.92
C GLY A 52 12.43 -30.62 -6.50
N ALA A 53 11.76 -31.17 -5.47
CA ALA A 53 12.26 -31.12 -4.11
C ALA A 53 13.57 -31.92 -3.95
N PRO A 54 14.60 -31.35 -3.29
CA PRO A 54 15.92 -32.02 -3.12
C PRO A 54 15.81 -33.35 -2.39
N VAL A 55 14.80 -33.56 -1.56
CA VAL A 55 14.59 -34.80 -0.80
C VAL A 55 14.43 -36.01 -1.71
N LEU A 56 13.92 -35.85 -2.93
CA LEU A 56 13.79 -36.98 -3.88
C LEU A 56 15.14 -37.57 -4.27
N ALA A 57 16.20 -36.78 -4.30
CA ALA A 57 17.57 -37.26 -4.54
C ALA A 57 18.17 -38.02 -3.37
N ALA A 58 17.62 -37.86 -2.18
CA ALA A 58 18.07 -38.56 -0.97
C ALA A 58 17.40 -39.95 -0.76
N VAL A 59 16.37 -40.27 -1.55
CA VAL A 59 15.71 -41.58 -1.50
C VAL A 59 16.62 -42.62 -2.12
N ASP A 60 16.98 -43.67 -1.35
CA ASP A 60 17.77 -44.78 -1.86
C ASP A 60 17.06 -45.42 -3.09
N PRO A 61 17.74 -45.59 -4.24
CA PRO A 61 17.14 -46.22 -5.43
C PRO A 61 16.61 -47.65 -5.19
N ALA A 62 17.09 -48.36 -4.14
CA ALA A 62 16.58 -49.66 -3.74
C ALA A 62 15.29 -49.59 -2.92
N THR A 63 14.81 -48.38 -2.55
CA THR A 63 13.58 -48.21 -1.81
C THR A 63 12.36 -48.43 -2.72
N GLN A 64 11.52 -49.38 -2.35
CA GLN A 64 10.21 -49.54 -3.04
C GLN A 64 9.27 -48.44 -2.62
N VAL A 65 8.84 -47.61 -3.56
CA VAL A 65 7.81 -46.57 -3.31
C VAL A 65 6.48 -47.07 -3.82
N VAL A 66 5.47 -47.07 -2.95
CA VAL A 66 4.09 -47.45 -3.26
C VAL A 66 3.20 -46.25 -3.03
N LEU A 67 2.62 -45.76 -4.08
CA LEU A 67 1.64 -44.68 -4.02
C LEU A 67 0.23 -45.27 -3.89
N MET A 68 -0.47 -44.91 -2.83
CA MET A 68 -1.86 -45.30 -2.58
C MET A 68 -2.75 -44.08 -2.65
N ASN A 69 -3.60 -44.00 -3.67
CA ASN A 69 -4.65 -42.99 -3.73
C ASN A 69 -5.76 -43.34 -2.76
N VAL A 70 -5.97 -42.52 -1.75
CA VAL A 70 -7.06 -42.67 -0.73
C VAL A 70 -8.13 -41.60 -0.91
N GLY A 71 -7.97 -40.71 -1.90
CA GLY A 71 -8.98 -39.71 -2.26
C GLY A 71 -10.18 -40.29 -3.01
N PRO A 72 -11.18 -39.47 -3.24
CA PRO A 72 -12.35 -39.87 -4.00
C PRO A 72 -11.95 -40.29 -5.43
N THR A 73 -12.60 -41.36 -5.91
CA THR A 73 -12.38 -41.85 -7.30
C THR A 73 -13.11 -41.02 -8.33
N GLU A 74 -14.13 -40.29 -7.91
CA GLU A 74 -14.89 -39.36 -8.73
C GLU A 74 -14.55 -37.92 -8.36
N SER A 75 -14.69 -37.01 -9.34
CA SER A 75 -14.54 -35.60 -9.07
C SER A 75 -15.60 -35.12 -8.14
N VAL A 76 -15.22 -34.48 -7.06
CA VAL A 76 -16.15 -33.82 -6.14
C VAL A 76 -16.56 -32.49 -6.76
N ASP A 77 -17.88 -32.34 -6.96
CA ASP A 77 -18.43 -31.06 -7.38
C ASP A 77 -18.28 -30.07 -6.21
N ASN A 78 -17.51 -29.02 -6.42
CA ASN A 78 -17.13 -28.07 -5.38
C ASN A 78 -17.04 -26.64 -5.92
N ILE A 79 -17.54 -25.68 -5.13
CA ILE A 79 -17.41 -24.24 -5.34
C ILE A 79 -16.75 -23.65 -4.12
N GLY A 80 -15.51 -23.22 -4.27
CA GLY A 80 -14.76 -22.59 -3.17
C GLY A 80 -14.65 -21.08 -3.29
N VAL A 81 -14.36 -20.41 -2.16
CA VAL A 81 -14.05 -18.98 -2.13
C VAL A 81 -12.74 -18.70 -1.42
N VAL A 82 -11.87 -17.94 -2.08
CA VAL A 82 -10.61 -17.44 -1.51
C VAL A 82 -10.64 -15.92 -1.52
N GLY A 83 -10.45 -15.32 -0.36
CA GLY A 83 -10.33 -13.87 -0.25
C GLY A 83 -8.90 -13.40 -0.46
N GLN A 84 -8.76 -12.17 -0.93
CA GLN A 84 -7.48 -11.48 -0.90
C GLN A 84 -7.53 -10.44 0.21
N PRO A 85 -6.46 -10.34 1.03
CA PRO A 85 -6.39 -9.26 2.01
C PRO A 85 -6.51 -7.92 1.28
N PRO A 86 -7.29 -6.96 1.83
CA PRO A 86 -7.49 -5.66 1.20
C PRO A 86 -6.14 -5.00 0.93
N ARG A 87 -5.84 -4.76 -0.35
CA ARG A 87 -4.60 -4.06 -0.70
C ARG A 87 -4.76 -2.59 -0.39
N ALA A 88 -3.94 -2.13 0.52
CA ALA A 88 -3.30 -0.82 0.61
C ALA A 88 -4.03 0.34 1.22
N LEU A 89 -5.14 0.79 1.10
CA LEU A 89 -5.58 1.98 1.85
C LEU A 89 -6.24 1.53 3.15
N ARG A 90 -5.69 1.98 4.28
CA ARG A 90 -6.24 1.68 5.60
C ARG A 90 -7.70 2.06 5.61
N PRO A 91 -8.61 1.13 5.93
CA PRO A 91 -10.02 1.44 5.97
C PRO A 91 -10.26 2.60 6.92
N ILE A 92 -10.99 3.60 6.47
CA ILE A 92 -11.38 4.76 7.27
C ILE A 92 -12.89 4.78 7.34
N VAL A 93 -13.45 5.19 8.46
CA VAL A 93 -14.90 5.36 8.61
C VAL A 93 -15.45 6.26 7.52
N GLY A 94 -16.49 5.79 6.83
CA GLY A 94 -17.16 6.53 5.76
C GLY A 94 -16.50 6.41 4.38
N LEU A 95 -15.36 5.70 4.26
CA LEU A 95 -14.69 5.48 2.97
C LEU A 95 -14.95 4.08 2.42
N PRO A 96 -15.20 3.93 1.11
CA PRO A 96 -15.35 2.63 0.49
C PRO A 96 -14.02 1.86 0.51
N VAL A 97 -14.09 0.62 0.93
CA VAL A 97 -13.00 -0.36 0.90
C VAL A 97 -13.31 -1.40 -0.17
N ALA A 98 -12.35 -1.67 -1.04
CA ALA A 98 -12.44 -2.75 -2.01
C ALA A 98 -12.15 -4.09 -1.32
N LEU A 99 -13.13 -4.98 -1.31
CA LEU A 99 -13.03 -6.35 -0.82
C LEU A 99 -13.00 -7.28 -2.02
N THR A 100 -11.92 -8.01 -2.22
CA THR A 100 -11.73 -8.87 -3.39
C THR A 100 -11.74 -10.32 -2.97
N ALA A 101 -12.54 -11.11 -3.65
CA ALA A 101 -12.60 -12.56 -3.53
C ALA A 101 -12.46 -13.23 -4.89
N THR A 102 -11.93 -14.44 -4.89
CA THR A 102 -11.89 -15.34 -6.04
C THR A 102 -12.81 -16.50 -5.76
N VAL A 103 -13.80 -16.70 -6.62
CA VAL A 103 -14.67 -17.88 -6.59
C VAL A 103 -14.10 -18.90 -7.57
N VAL A 104 -13.94 -20.13 -7.09
CA VAL A 104 -13.34 -21.23 -7.86
C VAL A 104 -14.43 -22.27 -8.12
N ASN A 105 -14.65 -22.60 -9.38
CA ASN A 105 -15.55 -23.67 -9.77
C ASN A 105 -14.77 -24.94 -10.13
N ASN A 106 -14.74 -25.91 -9.23
CA ASN A 106 -14.06 -27.19 -9.42
C ASN A 106 -14.92 -28.26 -10.10
N HIS A 107 -16.12 -27.91 -10.58
CA HIS A 107 -16.90 -28.80 -11.41
C HIS A 107 -16.20 -29.08 -12.75
N ARG A 108 -16.35 -30.28 -13.25
CA ARG A 108 -15.71 -30.67 -14.54
C ARG A 108 -16.39 -30.09 -15.78
N ASP A 109 -17.70 -30.00 -15.76
CA ASP A 109 -18.51 -29.77 -16.97
C ASP A 109 -19.70 -28.86 -16.76
N LYS A 110 -19.89 -28.29 -15.57
CA LYS A 110 -21.04 -27.44 -15.26
C LYS A 110 -20.63 -26.03 -14.89
N ALA A 111 -21.10 -25.07 -15.67
CA ALA A 111 -21.09 -23.68 -15.26
C ALA A 111 -22.09 -23.48 -14.10
N GLN A 112 -21.71 -22.71 -13.10
CA GLN A 112 -22.52 -22.45 -11.91
C GLN A 112 -22.80 -20.96 -11.77
N THR A 113 -24.02 -20.63 -11.39
CA THR A 113 -24.37 -19.28 -10.94
C THR A 113 -24.29 -19.25 -9.41
N VAL A 114 -23.23 -18.62 -8.89
CA VAL A 114 -22.88 -18.65 -7.47
C VAL A 114 -23.22 -17.32 -6.84
N PRO A 115 -24.09 -17.26 -5.82
CA PRO A 115 -24.26 -16.05 -5.01
C PRO A 115 -23.08 -15.91 -4.05
N LEU A 116 -22.21 -14.94 -4.32
CA LEU A 116 -21.13 -14.53 -3.42
C LEU A 116 -21.67 -13.49 -2.44
N SER A 117 -21.66 -13.80 -1.16
CA SER A 117 -22.09 -12.93 -0.08
C SER A 117 -20.90 -12.34 0.68
N VAL A 118 -21.03 -11.08 1.12
CA VAL A 118 -20.13 -10.46 2.10
C VAL A 118 -20.91 -10.26 3.39
N ILE A 119 -20.41 -10.85 4.46
CA ILE A 119 -21.01 -10.77 5.80
C ILE A 119 -20.02 -10.03 6.69
N ILE A 120 -20.48 -9.00 7.40
CA ILE A 120 -19.70 -8.25 8.40
C ILE A 120 -20.37 -8.43 9.76
N GLY A 121 -19.65 -9.02 10.71
CA GLY A 121 -20.28 -9.54 11.92
C GLY A 121 -21.34 -10.59 11.55
N ASP A 122 -22.58 -10.33 11.95
CA ASP A 122 -23.73 -11.21 11.64
C ASP A 122 -24.64 -10.66 10.52
N GLN A 123 -24.25 -9.60 9.85
CA GLN A 123 -25.06 -8.95 8.81
C GLN A 123 -24.52 -9.18 7.41
N GLN A 124 -25.35 -9.68 6.52
CA GLN A 124 -25.05 -9.70 5.09
C GLN A 124 -25.15 -8.27 4.54
N VAL A 125 -23.99 -7.71 4.18
CA VAL A 125 -23.88 -6.32 3.72
C VAL A 125 -23.94 -6.20 2.19
N ARG A 126 -23.56 -7.27 1.48
CA ARG A 126 -23.56 -7.34 0.02
C ARG A 126 -23.78 -8.78 -0.45
N GLN A 127 -24.38 -8.90 -1.63
CA GLN A 127 -24.46 -10.15 -2.38
C GLN A 127 -24.39 -9.85 -3.87
N VAL A 128 -23.73 -10.70 -4.63
CA VAL A 128 -23.67 -10.65 -6.08
C VAL A 128 -23.75 -12.08 -6.63
N SER A 129 -24.45 -12.27 -7.73
CA SER A 129 -24.48 -13.55 -8.43
C SER A 129 -23.43 -13.56 -9.53
N LEU A 130 -22.52 -14.53 -9.48
CA LEU A 130 -21.41 -14.71 -10.42
C LEU A 130 -21.67 -15.96 -11.25
N SER A 131 -21.47 -15.88 -12.56
CA SER A 131 -21.47 -17.05 -13.43
C SER A 131 -20.03 -17.49 -13.61
N VAL A 132 -19.70 -18.71 -13.17
CA VAL A 132 -18.34 -19.25 -13.15
C VAL A 132 -18.30 -20.52 -13.98
N GLU A 133 -17.50 -20.55 -15.02
CA GLU A 133 -17.36 -21.70 -15.92
C GLU A 133 -16.62 -22.86 -15.23
N PRO A 134 -16.74 -24.10 -15.76
CA PRO A 134 -16.02 -25.25 -15.21
C PRO A 134 -14.52 -25.02 -15.18
N GLY A 135 -13.89 -25.21 -14.02
CA GLY A 135 -12.45 -25.00 -13.79
C GLY A 135 -12.01 -23.55 -13.78
N GLU A 136 -12.93 -22.59 -13.79
CA GLU A 136 -12.63 -21.17 -13.77
C GLU A 136 -12.39 -20.65 -12.35
N GLU A 137 -11.41 -19.75 -12.22
CA GLU A 137 -11.18 -18.91 -11.05
C GLU A 137 -11.62 -17.49 -11.38
N LEU A 138 -12.79 -17.09 -10.89
CA LEU A 138 -13.36 -15.76 -11.16
C LEU A 138 -13.12 -14.80 -10.01
N GLN A 139 -12.25 -13.80 -10.23
CA GLN A 139 -12.00 -12.75 -9.26
C GLN A 139 -13.09 -11.66 -9.33
N HIS A 140 -13.69 -11.34 -8.19
CA HIS A 140 -14.67 -10.27 -8.10
C HIS A 140 -14.36 -9.31 -6.95
N THR A 141 -14.53 -8.00 -7.18
CA THR A 141 -14.31 -6.95 -6.20
C THR A 141 -15.63 -6.30 -5.81
N LEU A 142 -15.90 -6.29 -4.53
CA LEU A 142 -17.08 -5.65 -3.91
C LEU A 142 -16.65 -4.43 -3.13
N SER A 143 -17.45 -3.37 -3.13
CA SER A 143 -17.20 -2.17 -2.33
C SER A 143 -18.03 -2.22 -1.05
N TYR A 144 -17.35 -1.96 0.09
CA TYR A 144 -17.97 -1.84 1.40
C TYR A 144 -17.56 -0.53 2.07
N THR A 145 -18.50 0.20 2.68
CA THR A 145 -18.22 1.44 3.42
C THR A 145 -18.42 1.21 4.91
N PRO A 146 -17.31 1.14 5.71
CA PRO A 146 -17.40 0.98 7.15
C PRO A 146 -18.07 2.18 7.83
N ARG A 147 -18.97 1.93 8.78
CA ARG A 147 -19.69 2.98 9.52
C ARG A 147 -19.09 3.33 10.87
N HIS A 148 -18.28 2.44 11.42
CA HIS A 148 -17.67 2.58 12.74
C HIS A 148 -16.17 2.28 12.66
N ALA A 149 -15.38 2.95 13.49
CA ALA A 149 -13.97 2.66 13.69
C ALA A 149 -13.81 1.40 14.57
N GLY A 150 -12.66 0.77 14.46
CA GLY A 150 -12.32 -0.43 15.21
C GLY A 150 -12.17 -1.67 14.34
N LEU A 151 -12.00 -2.82 14.98
CA LEU A 151 -11.84 -4.09 14.30
C LEU A 151 -13.19 -4.59 13.80
N LEU A 152 -13.33 -4.73 12.49
CA LEU A 152 -14.46 -5.39 11.84
C LEU A 152 -14.04 -6.78 11.37
N VAL A 153 -14.74 -7.79 11.82
CA VAL A 153 -14.58 -9.16 11.35
C VAL A 153 -15.63 -9.41 10.27
N GLY A 154 -15.20 -9.94 9.14
CA GLY A 154 -16.10 -10.29 8.04
C GLY A 154 -15.71 -11.59 7.38
N ARG A 155 -16.58 -12.08 6.49
CA ARG A 155 -16.31 -13.22 5.64
C ARG A 155 -16.95 -13.06 4.27
N PHE A 156 -16.31 -13.62 3.27
CA PHE A 156 -16.95 -14.00 2.04
C PHE A 156 -17.61 -15.37 2.23
N GLU A 157 -18.75 -15.59 1.62
CA GLU A 157 -19.47 -16.85 1.74
C GLU A 157 -20.14 -17.20 0.42
N VAL A 158 -20.01 -18.45 0.02
CA VAL A 158 -20.74 -19.10 -1.07
C VAL A 158 -21.69 -20.15 -0.51
N PRO A 159 -22.67 -20.66 -1.26
CA PRO A 159 -23.58 -21.72 -0.78
C PRO A 159 -22.81 -22.96 -0.37
N HIS A 160 -23.25 -23.58 0.72
CA HIS A 160 -22.67 -24.83 1.20
C HIS A 160 -22.83 -25.95 0.16
N ASP A 161 -21.76 -26.68 -0.04
CA ASP A 161 -21.73 -27.86 -0.89
C ASP A 161 -21.13 -29.10 -0.17
N SER A 162 -20.50 -30.00 -0.89
CA SER A 162 -19.94 -31.24 -0.33
C SER A 162 -18.63 -31.06 0.41
N PHE A 163 -17.98 -29.88 0.28
CA PHE A 163 -16.72 -29.54 0.94
C PHE A 163 -16.83 -28.18 1.66
N PRO A 164 -17.43 -28.13 2.85
CA PRO A 164 -17.80 -26.90 3.53
C PRO A 164 -16.61 -26.06 4.03
N ASP A 165 -15.38 -26.58 4.01
CA ASP A 165 -14.21 -25.90 4.55
C ASP A 165 -13.77 -24.71 3.69
N ASP A 166 -14.08 -24.68 2.39
CA ASP A 166 -13.77 -23.59 1.47
C ASP A 166 -14.99 -22.76 1.02
N ASP A 167 -16.17 -23.03 1.61
CA ASP A 167 -17.39 -22.23 1.38
C ASP A 167 -17.30 -20.82 1.95
N ALA A 168 -16.35 -20.56 2.87
CA ALA A 168 -16.20 -19.27 3.50
C ALA A 168 -14.73 -18.87 3.68
N PHE A 169 -14.43 -17.60 3.42
CA PHE A 169 -13.12 -17.00 3.69
C PHE A 169 -13.27 -15.83 4.65
N ALA A 170 -12.69 -15.95 5.86
CA ALA A 170 -12.75 -14.92 6.88
C ALA A 170 -11.68 -13.83 6.65
N PHE A 171 -12.01 -12.58 6.96
CA PHE A 171 -11.09 -11.45 6.93
C PHE A 171 -11.35 -10.49 8.07
N CYS A 172 -10.33 -9.67 8.39
CA CYS A 172 -10.42 -8.59 9.36
C CYS A 172 -10.09 -7.25 8.72
N LEU A 173 -10.84 -6.21 9.10
CA LEU A 173 -10.58 -4.82 8.72
C LEU A 173 -10.38 -4.00 9.98
N ASN A 174 -9.21 -3.37 10.13
CA ASN A 174 -9.01 -2.39 11.19
C ASN A 174 -9.38 -1.00 10.68
N VAL A 175 -10.62 -0.61 10.90
CA VAL A 175 -11.19 0.65 10.43
C VAL A 175 -10.75 1.80 11.35
N GLN A 176 -10.09 2.78 10.75
CA GLN A 176 -9.56 3.93 11.45
C GLN A 176 -10.61 5.03 11.63
N PRO A 177 -10.55 5.82 12.71
CA PRO A 177 -11.34 7.03 12.85
C PRO A 177 -10.95 8.09 11.81
N LYS A 178 -11.51 9.28 11.90
CA LYS A 178 -11.08 10.43 11.09
C LYS A 178 -9.59 10.71 11.30
N MET A 179 -8.98 11.24 10.26
CA MET A 179 -7.56 11.55 10.23
C MET A 179 -7.34 13.02 10.61
N ASN A 180 -6.47 13.28 11.57
CA ASN A 180 -6.07 14.63 11.99
C ASN A 180 -4.95 15.15 11.08
N VAL A 181 -5.24 16.17 10.28
CA VAL A 181 -4.28 16.82 9.38
C VAL A 181 -3.93 18.19 9.92
N LEU A 182 -2.64 18.41 10.20
CA LEU A 182 -2.12 19.72 10.65
C LEU A 182 -1.45 20.43 9.48
N LEU A 183 -2.04 21.54 9.03
CA LEU A 183 -1.43 22.41 8.03
C LEU A 183 -0.69 23.53 8.73
N VAL A 184 0.62 23.60 8.53
CA VAL A 184 1.48 24.67 9.05
C VAL A 184 1.82 25.63 7.91
N THR A 185 1.68 26.92 8.18
CA THR A 185 1.98 28.01 7.24
C THR A 185 2.93 29.02 7.88
N PRO A 186 3.68 29.82 7.11
CA PRO A 186 4.56 30.85 7.67
C PRO A 186 3.77 31.91 8.44
N ASP A 187 4.41 32.55 9.41
CA ASP A 187 3.79 33.60 10.23
C ASP A 187 3.45 34.83 9.36
N ASP A 188 4.37 35.23 8.52
CA ASP A 188 4.20 36.32 7.56
C ASP A 188 3.98 35.77 6.16
N ALA A 189 2.79 35.91 5.64
CA ALA A 189 2.53 35.66 4.23
C ALA A 189 2.84 36.92 3.44
N GLY A 190 4.06 37.04 2.94
CA GLY A 190 4.48 38.14 2.05
C GLY A 190 3.77 38.18 0.69
N SER A 191 2.80 37.29 0.46
CA SER A 191 2.02 37.15 -0.76
C SER A 191 0.59 37.66 -0.58
N LYS A 192 0.06 38.33 -1.62
CA LYS A 192 -1.34 38.77 -1.69
C LYS A 192 -2.33 37.60 -1.63
N THR A 193 -1.92 36.39 -2.03
CA THR A 193 -2.73 35.18 -1.94
C THR A 193 -2.14 34.29 -0.85
N PRO A 194 -2.90 33.96 0.20
CA PRO A 194 -2.44 33.04 1.22
C PRO A 194 -2.00 31.71 0.59
N ALA A 195 -0.80 31.25 0.93
CA ALA A 195 -0.24 30.01 0.40
C ALA A 195 -1.16 28.79 0.64
N ASP A 196 -1.89 28.83 1.74
CA ASP A 196 -2.78 27.75 2.19
C ASP A 196 -4.16 27.73 1.52
N LEU A 197 -4.52 28.77 0.74
CA LEU A 197 -5.87 28.90 0.16
C LEU A 197 -6.29 27.66 -0.63
N TYR A 198 -5.46 27.23 -1.56
CA TYR A 198 -5.76 26.09 -2.42
C TYR A 198 -5.74 24.76 -1.66
N VAL A 199 -4.79 24.58 -0.76
CA VAL A 199 -4.68 23.35 0.08
C VAL A 199 -5.91 23.25 1.01
N ARG A 200 -6.28 24.34 1.66
CA ARG A 200 -7.48 24.37 2.52
C ARG A 200 -8.77 24.15 1.73
N ALA A 201 -8.88 24.75 0.55
CA ALA A 201 -10.03 24.53 -0.32
C ALA A 201 -10.14 23.07 -0.75
N ALA A 202 -9.02 22.45 -1.14
CA ALA A 202 -8.98 21.05 -1.55
C ALA A 202 -9.32 20.08 -0.42
N LEU A 203 -8.88 20.35 0.81
CA LEU A 203 -9.08 19.44 1.94
C LEU A 203 -10.38 19.69 2.73
N ARG A 204 -10.91 20.94 2.76
CA ARG A 204 -12.12 21.28 3.53
C ARG A 204 -13.42 21.24 2.74
N SER A 205 -13.37 21.49 1.46
CA SER A 205 -14.59 21.70 0.66
C SER A 205 -14.49 21.11 -0.73
N PRO A 206 -14.24 19.81 -0.88
CA PRO A 206 -14.29 19.20 -2.20
C PRO A 206 -15.67 19.23 -2.84
N LEU A 207 -16.70 19.55 -2.06
CA LEU A 207 -18.13 19.50 -2.45
C LEU A 207 -18.58 20.63 -3.38
N GLY A 208 -17.82 21.74 -3.48
CA GLY A 208 -18.29 22.93 -4.21
C GLY A 208 -17.61 23.23 -5.55
N ALA A 209 -16.45 22.65 -5.84
CA ALA A 209 -15.57 23.18 -6.88
C ALA A 209 -15.22 22.24 -8.04
N ALA A 210 -15.57 20.98 -8.01
CA ALA A 210 -15.19 20.06 -9.07
C ALA A 210 -16.36 19.22 -9.59
N THR A 211 -16.99 19.70 -10.63
CA THR A 211 -17.68 18.87 -11.62
C THR A 211 -16.67 17.84 -12.12
N GLY A 212 -16.71 16.61 -11.56
CA GLY A 212 -15.81 15.52 -11.97
C GLY A 212 -15.08 14.79 -10.85
N MET A 213 -15.22 15.19 -9.59
CA MET A 213 -14.70 14.40 -8.47
C MET A 213 -15.45 13.08 -8.32
N LEU A 214 -14.70 12.00 -8.20
CA LEU A 214 -15.24 10.69 -7.86
C LEU A 214 -15.85 10.73 -6.44
N ASP A 215 -16.86 9.92 -6.20
CA ASP A 215 -17.50 9.85 -4.88
C ASP A 215 -16.51 9.41 -3.79
N GLU A 216 -15.52 8.60 -4.14
CA GLU A 216 -14.42 8.20 -3.25
C GLU A 216 -13.64 9.40 -2.69
N GLU A 217 -13.37 10.40 -3.51
CA GLU A 217 -12.60 11.58 -3.11
C GLU A 217 -13.40 12.49 -2.17
N LYS A 218 -14.71 12.57 -2.38
CA LYS A 218 -15.63 13.29 -1.48
C LYS A 218 -15.66 12.63 -0.09
N GLU A 219 -15.73 11.30 -0.06
CA GLU A 219 -15.72 10.57 1.21
C GLU A 219 -14.36 10.67 1.92
N LEU A 220 -13.26 10.62 1.17
CA LEU A 220 -11.90 10.80 1.70
C LEU A 220 -11.74 12.16 2.39
N ALA A 221 -12.24 13.23 1.78
CA ALA A 221 -12.21 14.56 2.38
C ALA A 221 -13.06 14.67 3.65
N LYS A 222 -14.21 13.99 3.72
CA LYS A 222 -15.03 13.93 4.93
C LYS A 222 -14.34 13.20 6.10
N ALA A 223 -13.43 12.28 5.78
CA ALA A 223 -12.68 11.53 6.77
C ALA A 223 -11.47 12.30 7.34
N MET A 224 -11.17 13.48 6.81
CA MET A 224 -10.07 14.33 7.26
C MET A 224 -10.58 15.45 8.15
N GLU A 225 -9.87 15.69 9.26
CA GLU A 225 -10.07 16.84 10.12
C GLU A 225 -8.86 17.77 9.99
N LEU A 226 -9.06 18.89 9.29
CA LEU A 226 -7.99 19.83 8.98
C LEU A 226 -7.91 20.96 10.04
N THR A 227 -6.79 21.00 10.74
CA THR A 227 -6.38 22.13 11.59
C THR A 227 -5.31 22.92 10.88
N SER A 228 -5.47 24.23 10.75
CA SER A 228 -4.49 25.12 10.14
C SER A 228 -3.92 26.07 11.19
N VAL A 229 -2.59 26.10 11.31
CA VAL A 229 -1.88 26.93 12.29
C VAL A 229 -0.73 27.71 11.64
N LYS A 230 -0.34 28.80 12.27
CA LYS A 230 0.89 29.51 11.91
C LYS A 230 2.10 28.77 12.51
N GLN A 231 3.28 28.96 11.90
CA GLN A 231 4.52 28.31 12.36
C GLN A 231 4.80 28.55 13.86
N SER A 232 4.60 29.77 14.36
CA SER A 232 4.77 30.12 15.77
C SER A 232 3.79 29.38 16.71
N GLN A 233 2.68 28.90 16.17
CA GLN A 233 1.65 28.15 16.92
C GLN A 233 1.80 26.62 16.76
N ALA A 234 2.70 26.16 15.87
CA ALA A 234 2.96 24.74 15.64
C ALA A 234 3.79 24.14 16.79
N SER A 235 3.14 23.97 17.95
CA SER A 235 3.78 23.36 19.12
C SER A 235 4.05 21.87 18.92
N GLU A 236 4.99 21.34 19.71
CA GLU A 236 5.27 19.90 19.74
C GLU A 236 4.00 19.08 20.02
N ALA A 237 3.16 19.55 20.94
CA ALA A 237 1.87 18.91 21.27
C ALA A 237 0.91 18.90 20.08
N ALA A 238 0.83 20.00 19.29
CA ALA A 238 -0.01 20.06 18.11
C ALA A 238 0.48 19.11 17.01
N ILE A 239 1.80 19.05 16.81
CA ILE A 239 2.43 18.11 15.87
C ILE A 239 2.23 16.67 16.34
N ALA A 240 2.35 16.45 17.68
CA ALA A 240 2.14 15.13 18.26
C ALA A 240 0.70 14.62 18.13
N ALA A 241 -0.29 15.48 18.15
CA ALA A 241 -1.69 15.11 18.01
C ALA A 241 -2.13 14.85 16.55
N ALA A 242 -1.29 15.21 15.57
CA ALA A 242 -1.58 15.03 14.16
C ALA A 242 -1.21 13.60 13.68
N ASP A 243 -1.97 13.09 12.70
CA ASP A 243 -1.61 11.92 11.91
C ASP A 243 -0.70 12.32 10.75
N VAL A 244 -1.01 13.46 10.11
CA VAL A 244 -0.26 14.01 8.98
C VAL A 244 0.01 15.49 9.19
N VAL A 245 1.25 15.90 8.98
CA VAL A 245 1.67 17.30 9.00
C VAL A 245 2.00 17.76 7.59
N LEU A 246 1.41 18.89 7.18
CA LEU A 246 1.68 19.55 5.91
C LEU A 246 2.46 20.83 6.20
N LEU A 247 3.69 20.95 5.70
CA LEU A 247 4.49 22.17 5.77
C LEU A 247 4.38 22.90 4.44
N LEU A 248 3.69 24.03 4.42
CA LEU A 248 3.50 24.82 3.22
C LEU A 248 4.25 26.14 3.32
N ASP A 249 5.34 26.26 2.58
CA ASP A 249 6.23 27.43 2.55
C ASP A 249 6.73 27.84 3.94
N VAL A 250 7.05 26.87 4.79
CA VAL A 250 7.45 27.09 6.17
C VAL A 250 8.97 27.08 6.30
N PRO A 251 9.62 28.14 6.82
CA PRO A 251 11.04 28.11 7.14
C PRO A 251 11.37 27.02 8.16
N MET A 252 12.43 26.24 7.92
CA MET A 252 12.85 25.21 8.86
C MET A 252 13.61 25.81 10.03
N THR A 253 13.15 25.56 11.25
CA THR A 253 13.80 25.99 12.48
C THR A 253 14.20 24.77 13.31
N LYS A 254 15.18 24.95 14.23
CA LYS A 254 15.57 23.87 15.15
C LYS A 254 14.41 23.36 15.99
N ALA A 255 13.50 24.25 16.43
CA ALA A 255 12.33 23.86 17.21
C ALA A 255 11.38 22.99 16.41
N LEU A 256 11.07 23.39 15.16
CA LEU A 256 10.22 22.63 14.27
C LEU A 256 10.84 21.27 13.92
N ALA A 257 12.11 21.23 13.56
CA ALA A 257 12.82 19.99 13.27
C ALA A 257 12.85 19.06 14.50
N GLY A 258 13.07 19.62 15.69
CA GLY A 258 13.04 18.87 16.96
C GLY A 258 11.68 18.22 17.26
N ALA A 259 10.58 18.85 16.86
CA ALA A 259 9.24 18.29 17.01
C ALA A 259 8.91 17.26 15.90
N LEU A 260 9.41 17.47 14.68
CA LEU A 260 9.16 16.57 13.54
C LEU A 260 9.94 15.24 13.65
N GLY A 261 11.13 15.23 14.23
CA GLY A 261 11.92 14.01 14.40
C GLY A 261 11.16 12.91 15.17
N PRO A 262 10.74 13.16 16.43
CA PRO A 262 9.91 12.20 17.18
C PRO A 262 8.58 11.88 16.50
N PHE A 263 7.98 12.85 15.80
CA PHE A 263 6.75 12.64 15.06
C PHE A 263 6.92 11.60 13.95
N LEU A 264 7.97 11.71 13.13
CA LEU A 264 8.30 10.74 12.09
C LEU A 264 8.73 9.39 12.67
N ALA A 265 9.53 9.40 13.74
CA ALA A 265 10.01 8.17 14.38
C ALA A 265 8.85 7.27 14.87
N ARG A 266 7.76 7.85 15.40
CA ARG A 266 6.57 7.08 15.82
C ARG A 266 5.61 6.70 14.70
N GLY A 267 5.87 7.13 13.46
CA GLY A 267 5.07 6.73 12.29
C GLY A 267 4.28 7.86 11.63
N GLY A 268 4.42 9.10 12.08
CA GLY A 268 3.72 10.26 11.51
C GLY A 268 4.00 10.48 10.02
N GLY A 269 3.05 11.06 9.30
CA GLY A 269 3.17 11.41 7.89
C GLY A 269 3.54 12.88 7.68
N LEU A 270 4.52 13.17 6.87
CA LEU A 270 4.97 14.54 6.57
C LEU A 270 4.93 14.83 5.08
N LEU A 271 4.26 15.92 4.68
CA LEU A 271 4.36 16.48 3.33
C LEU A 271 4.98 17.87 3.40
N VAL A 272 6.12 18.03 2.71
CA VAL A 272 6.81 19.31 2.57
C VAL A 272 6.54 19.89 1.18
N MET A 273 6.06 21.12 1.14
CA MET A 273 5.80 21.88 -0.10
C MET A 273 6.51 23.23 0.01
N PRO A 274 7.78 23.32 -0.43
CA PRO A 274 8.59 24.51 -0.26
C PRO A 274 8.16 25.63 -1.18
N GLY A 275 8.22 26.84 -0.67
CA GLY A 275 7.96 28.09 -1.40
C GLY A 275 9.03 29.14 -1.13
N PRO A 276 8.75 30.43 -1.42
CA PRO A 276 9.73 31.52 -1.33
C PRO A 276 10.35 31.75 0.06
N ALA A 277 9.65 31.36 1.15
CA ALA A 277 10.14 31.52 2.52
C ALA A 277 11.12 30.41 2.94
N VAL A 278 11.23 29.34 2.16
CA VAL A 278 12.07 28.18 2.49
C VAL A 278 13.52 28.45 2.10
N ASN A 279 14.43 28.17 3.04
CA ASN A 279 15.86 28.09 2.78
C ASN A 279 16.27 26.61 2.58
N PRO A 280 16.74 26.20 1.40
CA PRO A 280 17.13 24.81 1.14
C PRO A 280 18.21 24.29 2.09
N GLN A 281 19.17 25.12 2.48
CA GLN A 281 20.28 24.74 3.34
C GLN A 281 19.81 24.42 4.77
N ASP A 282 18.80 25.14 5.29
CA ASP A 282 18.24 24.85 6.60
C ASP A 282 17.43 23.55 6.58
N TYR A 283 16.66 23.30 5.50
CA TYR A 283 15.99 22.00 5.30
C TYR A 283 16.99 20.87 5.20
N GLN A 284 18.06 21.06 4.41
CA GLN A 284 19.10 20.06 4.27
C GLN A 284 19.66 19.66 5.64
N ARG A 285 20.16 20.63 6.38
CA ARG A 285 20.88 20.43 7.64
C ARG A 285 19.99 19.94 8.78
N LEU A 286 18.75 20.44 8.88
CA LEU A 286 17.90 20.22 10.05
C LEU A 286 16.90 19.07 9.88
N LEU A 287 16.54 18.72 8.64
CA LEU A 287 15.54 17.70 8.35
C LEU A 287 16.09 16.56 7.47
N LEU A 288 16.71 16.88 6.33
CA LEU A 288 17.04 15.87 5.32
C LEU A 288 18.28 15.05 5.67
N ASP A 289 19.35 15.66 6.16
CA ASP A 289 20.56 14.95 6.57
C ASP A 289 20.29 14.04 7.77
N PRO A 290 19.67 14.51 8.87
CA PRO A 290 19.30 13.64 9.98
C PRO A 290 18.35 12.48 9.60
N ALA A 291 17.45 12.72 8.64
CA ALA A 291 16.57 11.68 8.14
C ALA A 291 17.32 10.61 7.34
N SER A 292 18.31 11.02 6.56
CA SER A 292 19.15 10.13 5.75
C SER A 292 20.02 9.24 6.63
N ASP A 293 20.64 9.79 7.67
CA ASP A 293 21.47 9.06 8.62
C ASP A 293 20.70 7.94 9.34
N ALA A 294 19.40 8.17 9.55
CA ALA A 294 18.56 7.25 10.31
C ALA A 294 18.00 6.08 9.48
N SER A 295 17.87 6.20 8.14
CA SER A 295 16.95 5.29 7.44
C SER A 295 17.25 4.96 5.96
N HIS A 296 18.14 5.65 5.26
CA HIS A 296 18.12 5.66 3.79
C HIS A 296 19.19 4.79 3.10
N ALA A 297 19.69 3.73 3.72
CA ALA A 297 20.60 2.77 3.07
C ALA A 297 21.77 3.45 2.31
N GLY A 298 22.35 4.53 2.87
CA GLY A 298 23.45 5.28 2.25
C GLY A 298 23.03 6.20 1.11
N GLN A 299 21.77 6.54 0.98
CA GLN A 299 21.27 7.55 0.04
C GLN A 299 20.71 8.75 0.80
N ARG A 300 20.90 9.96 0.26
CA ARG A 300 20.37 11.20 0.80
C ARG A 300 19.56 11.96 -0.24
N ILE A 301 18.53 12.64 0.22
CA ILE A 301 17.76 13.59 -0.59
C ILE A 301 18.47 14.93 -0.47
N VAL A 302 18.72 15.56 -1.60
CA VAL A 302 19.33 16.90 -1.67
C VAL A 302 18.31 17.87 -2.25
N MET A 303 18.09 18.97 -1.54
CA MET A 303 17.25 20.09 -1.98
C MET A 303 18.18 21.20 -2.52
N HIS A 304 18.01 21.54 -3.79
CA HIS A 304 18.84 22.52 -4.47
C HIS A 304 18.24 23.92 -4.38
N GLU A 305 19.06 24.92 -4.74
CA GLU A 305 18.62 26.31 -4.81
C GLU A 305 17.45 26.49 -5.77
N PRO A 306 16.52 27.42 -5.49
CA PRO A 306 15.32 27.59 -6.30
C PRO A 306 15.68 28.02 -7.73
N THR A 307 14.98 27.44 -8.69
CA THR A 307 15.08 27.72 -10.12
C THR A 307 13.73 28.14 -10.68
N GLY A 308 13.75 28.86 -11.82
CA GLY A 308 12.56 29.40 -12.47
C GLY A 308 12.18 30.79 -11.98
N ASP A 309 11.46 31.51 -12.83
CA ASP A 309 10.96 32.86 -12.58
C ASP A 309 9.47 32.92 -12.96
N PRO A 310 8.57 33.18 -11.99
CA PRO A 310 7.12 33.23 -12.24
C PRO A 310 6.71 34.28 -13.29
N ASP A 311 7.52 35.32 -13.50
CA ASP A 311 7.27 36.38 -14.44
C ASP A 311 7.86 36.13 -15.85
N ASN A 312 8.56 34.97 -16.01
CA ASN A 312 9.22 34.60 -17.28
C ASN A 312 8.80 33.18 -17.74
N GLU A 313 7.84 33.11 -18.65
CA GLU A 313 7.30 31.86 -19.20
C GLU A 313 8.38 30.93 -19.82
N ALA A 314 9.48 31.48 -20.31
CA ALA A 314 10.58 30.71 -20.89
C ALA A 314 11.29 29.82 -19.85
N THR A 315 11.13 30.11 -18.57
CA THR A 315 11.72 29.34 -17.45
C THR A 315 10.75 28.27 -16.90
N PHE A 316 9.53 28.22 -17.38
CA PHE A 316 8.53 27.27 -16.88
C PHE A 316 8.88 25.84 -17.24
N THR A 317 8.89 25.01 -16.23
CA THR A 317 9.30 23.60 -16.36
C THR A 317 8.08 22.67 -16.28
N PRO A 318 7.78 21.89 -17.32
CA PRO A 318 6.68 20.94 -17.29
C PRO A 318 7.02 19.69 -16.45
N ILE A 319 5.99 19.04 -15.92
CA ILE A 319 6.13 17.70 -15.37
C ILE A 319 6.38 16.71 -16.53
N ALA A 320 7.44 15.91 -16.42
CA ALA A 320 7.86 14.95 -17.43
C ALA A 320 7.21 13.57 -17.22
N SER A 321 7.14 13.10 -15.96
CA SER A 321 6.54 11.81 -15.64
C SER A 321 6.03 11.76 -14.19
N VAL A 322 5.11 10.84 -13.94
CA VAL A 322 4.66 10.42 -12.61
C VAL A 322 4.68 8.91 -12.50
N ASP A 323 4.93 8.40 -11.30
CA ASP A 323 4.93 6.97 -11.05
C ASP A 323 3.50 6.46 -10.83
N LEU A 324 2.85 5.99 -11.90
CA LEU A 324 1.49 5.48 -11.88
C LEU A 324 1.33 4.17 -11.10
N THR A 325 2.43 3.48 -10.75
CA THR A 325 2.37 2.28 -9.91
C THR A 325 2.21 2.62 -8.44
N HIS A 326 2.51 3.87 -8.05
CA HIS A 326 2.38 4.33 -6.69
C HIS A 326 0.92 4.61 -6.32
N PRO A 327 0.43 4.23 -5.10
CA PRO A 327 -0.97 4.41 -4.68
C PRO A 327 -1.52 5.83 -4.84
N VAL A 328 -0.68 6.85 -4.65
CA VAL A 328 -1.05 8.26 -4.81
C VAL A 328 -1.45 8.61 -6.25
N PHE A 329 -0.90 7.91 -7.24
CA PHE A 329 -1.11 8.18 -8.66
C PHE A 329 -1.97 7.13 -9.38
N GLN A 330 -2.30 6.01 -8.76
CA GLN A 330 -3.08 4.92 -9.37
C GLN A 330 -4.44 5.37 -9.93
N VAL A 331 -5.10 6.35 -9.31
CA VAL A 331 -6.36 6.88 -9.81
C VAL A 331 -6.24 7.45 -11.23
N PHE A 332 -5.10 8.01 -11.57
CA PHE A 332 -4.83 8.59 -12.89
C PHE A 332 -4.48 7.54 -13.95
N ALA A 333 -4.20 6.29 -13.54
CA ALA A 333 -3.94 5.17 -14.45
C ALA A 333 -5.24 4.55 -15.02
N HIS A 334 -6.37 4.67 -14.31
CA HIS A 334 -7.63 3.98 -14.66
C HIS A 334 -8.55 4.76 -15.61
N ASP A 335 -8.29 6.04 -15.85
CA ASP A 335 -9.12 6.91 -16.72
C ASP A 335 -9.04 6.54 -18.22
N ASN A 336 -8.37 5.45 -18.54
CA ASN A 336 -8.03 5.00 -19.87
C ASN A 336 -9.07 4.10 -20.53
N ARG A 337 -10.15 3.67 -19.85
CA ARG A 337 -11.08 2.67 -20.40
C ARG A 337 -12.31 3.25 -21.12
N ASN A 338 -12.58 4.54 -21.04
CA ASN A 338 -13.83 5.14 -21.53
C ASN A 338 -13.72 6.19 -22.65
N THR A 339 -12.58 6.31 -23.33
CA THR A 339 -12.48 7.24 -24.49
C THR A 339 -12.14 6.52 -25.79
N HIS A 340 -13.07 5.68 -26.26
CA HIS A 340 -13.18 5.39 -27.70
C HIS A 340 -14.04 6.46 -28.36
N ALA A 341 -13.48 7.64 -28.60
CA ALA A 341 -14.01 8.58 -29.61
C ALA A 341 -12.90 9.58 -30.00
N GLY A 342 -12.38 9.43 -31.20
CA GLY A 342 -11.60 10.48 -31.86
C GLY A 342 -10.09 10.27 -31.89
N GLY A 343 -9.62 9.65 -32.94
CA GLY A 343 -8.23 9.33 -33.23
C GLY A 343 -7.26 10.50 -33.14
N LEU A 344 -6.11 10.18 -32.58
CA LEU A 344 -4.78 10.62 -32.99
C LEU A 344 -3.78 9.64 -32.38
N GLN A 345 -3.01 8.97 -33.21
CA GLN A 345 -1.96 8.03 -32.86
C GLN A 345 -0.85 8.76 -32.09
N GLY A 346 -0.71 8.48 -30.82
CA GLY A 346 0.44 8.86 -30.01
C GLY A 346 0.87 7.64 -29.19
N GLY A 347 2.18 7.35 -29.15
CA GLY A 347 2.77 6.12 -28.65
C GLY A 347 2.34 5.69 -27.25
N GLU A 348 2.50 4.42 -26.96
CA GLU A 348 2.03 3.67 -25.79
C GLU A 348 2.43 4.26 -24.43
N ASP A 349 3.46 5.10 -24.35
CA ASP A 349 3.97 5.70 -23.09
C ASP A 349 3.18 6.95 -22.61
N SER A 350 2.15 7.39 -23.34
CA SER A 350 1.54 8.72 -23.15
C SER A 350 0.22 8.73 -22.37
N GLN A 351 -0.36 7.59 -22.05
CA GLN A 351 -1.79 7.53 -21.70
C GLN A 351 -2.09 7.77 -20.21
N GLY A 352 -1.22 7.38 -19.29
CA GLY A 352 -1.44 7.55 -17.83
C GLY A 352 -1.09 8.93 -17.29
N PHE A 353 -0.49 9.81 -18.10
CA PHE A 353 0.05 11.10 -17.70
C PHE A 353 -0.92 12.29 -17.87
N ARG A 354 -2.14 12.06 -18.36
CA ARG A 354 -3.06 13.14 -18.79
C ARG A 354 -3.40 14.18 -17.71
N GLY A 355 -3.53 13.76 -16.44
CA GLY A 355 -3.88 14.66 -15.34
C GLY A 355 -2.80 15.72 -15.03
N PHE A 356 -1.53 15.43 -15.35
CA PHE A 356 -0.39 16.31 -15.04
C PHE A 356 0.25 16.96 -16.28
N ARG A 357 -0.18 16.61 -17.49
CA ARG A 357 0.41 17.10 -18.76
C ARG A 357 0.39 18.62 -18.90
N GLY A 358 -0.60 19.30 -18.31
CA GLY A 358 -0.72 20.77 -18.31
C GLY A 358 -0.01 21.47 -17.16
N VAL A 359 0.57 20.69 -16.21
CA VAL A 359 1.23 21.26 -15.05
C VAL A 359 2.56 21.88 -15.46
N ARG A 360 2.77 23.10 -14.98
CA ARG A 360 3.99 23.89 -15.15
C ARG A 360 4.46 24.35 -13.78
N LEU A 361 5.75 24.16 -13.52
CA LEU A 361 6.43 24.74 -12.37
C LEU A 361 7.03 26.07 -12.79
N PHE A 362 6.70 27.13 -12.07
CA PHE A 362 7.16 28.48 -12.34
C PHE A 362 8.41 28.80 -11.54
N ARG A 363 8.39 28.44 -10.27
CA ARG A 363 9.54 28.50 -9.38
C ARG A 363 9.52 27.27 -8.47
N TYR A 364 10.60 26.53 -8.45
CA TYR A 364 10.70 25.30 -7.68
C TYR A 364 12.13 25.05 -7.19
N MET A 365 12.29 24.21 -6.18
CA MET A 365 13.57 23.77 -5.63
C MET A 365 13.86 22.37 -6.13
N PRO A 366 14.73 22.16 -7.13
CA PRO A 366 15.02 20.83 -7.65
C PRO A 366 15.44 19.87 -6.55
N LEU A 367 15.02 18.62 -6.65
CA LEU A 367 15.42 17.56 -5.75
C LEU A 367 16.31 16.55 -6.48
N SER A 368 17.28 15.98 -5.76
CA SER A 368 18.05 14.83 -6.25
C SER A 368 18.20 13.78 -5.15
N ILE A 369 18.47 12.54 -5.57
CA ILE A 369 18.85 11.45 -4.66
C ILE A 369 20.32 11.14 -4.94
N GLU A 370 21.17 11.34 -3.95
CA GLU A 370 22.61 11.15 -4.05
C GLU A 370 23.08 10.03 -3.13
N GLN A 371 24.20 9.40 -3.45
CA GLN A 371 24.86 8.48 -2.54
C GLN A 371 25.52 9.28 -1.41
N ALA A 372 25.28 8.89 -0.17
CA ALA A 372 26.01 9.46 0.97
C ALA A 372 27.50 9.15 0.85
N ALA A 373 28.35 10.11 1.22
CA ALA A 373 29.79 9.91 1.18
C ALA A 373 30.20 8.76 2.13
N PRO A 374 31.25 7.96 1.78
CA PRO A 374 31.67 6.82 2.60
C PRO A 374 32.06 7.16 4.05
N GLN A 375 32.30 8.43 4.35
CA GLN A 375 32.65 8.92 5.69
C GLN A 375 31.43 9.08 6.62
N ASP A 376 30.21 9.11 6.05
CA ASP A 376 28.95 9.26 6.78
C ASP A 376 28.29 7.90 7.08
N GLN A 377 28.92 6.80 6.66
CA GLN A 377 28.44 5.45 6.98
C GLN A 377 28.85 5.08 8.40
N VAL A 378 27.94 5.15 9.34
CA VAL A 378 28.12 4.61 10.69
C VAL A 378 28.33 3.10 10.59
N VAL A 379 29.59 2.67 10.75
CA VAL A 379 29.97 1.26 10.83
C VAL A 379 29.48 0.72 12.18
N GLY A 380 28.39 0.03 12.21
CA GLY A 380 27.93 -0.67 13.41
C GLY A 380 26.44 -0.61 13.68
N GLY A 381 25.64 -1.19 12.83
CA GLY A 381 24.27 -1.55 13.09
C GLY A 381 23.82 -2.48 11.99
N ASP A 382 23.30 -3.64 12.34
CA ASP A 382 22.63 -4.53 11.40
C ASP A 382 21.64 -3.69 10.59
N ALA A 383 21.89 -3.55 9.30
CA ALA A 383 21.03 -2.85 8.35
C ALA A 383 19.70 -3.62 8.25
N LEU A 384 18.80 -3.36 9.18
CA LEU A 384 17.37 -3.58 8.98
C LEU A 384 17.00 -2.74 7.77
N GLY A 385 16.78 -3.37 6.62
CA GLY A 385 16.66 -2.84 5.29
C GLY A 385 15.85 -1.56 5.19
N GLY A 386 16.52 -0.41 5.29
CA GLY A 386 15.92 0.90 5.07
C GLY A 386 15.46 0.99 3.62
N GLU A 387 14.18 1.30 3.41
CA GLU A 387 13.66 1.55 2.06
C GLU A 387 14.37 2.76 1.46
N ARG A 388 14.84 2.61 0.23
CA ARG A 388 15.51 3.71 -0.50
C ARG A 388 14.50 4.81 -0.83
N PRO A 389 14.93 6.09 -0.83
CA PRO A 389 14.08 7.18 -1.31
C PRO A 389 13.62 6.92 -2.74
N ARG A 390 12.34 7.20 -3.01
CA ARG A 390 11.68 6.94 -4.30
C ARG A 390 11.24 8.24 -4.96
N VAL A 391 11.62 8.44 -6.23
CA VAL A 391 11.12 9.56 -7.01
C VAL A 391 9.74 9.21 -7.57
N LEU A 392 8.74 9.98 -7.19
CA LEU A 392 7.33 9.77 -7.58
C LEU A 392 6.88 10.68 -8.74
N MET A 393 7.53 11.84 -8.92
CA MET A 393 7.24 12.80 -9.98
C MET A 393 8.56 13.40 -10.48
N ARG A 394 8.68 13.57 -11.78
CA ARG A 394 9.84 14.18 -12.44
C ARG A 394 9.45 15.37 -13.27
N VAL A 395 10.35 16.35 -13.36
CA VAL A 395 10.27 17.49 -14.26
C VAL A 395 11.14 17.28 -15.50
N ALA A 396 10.84 17.98 -16.57
CA ALA A 396 11.69 18.06 -17.74
C ALA A 396 12.86 19.03 -17.46
N ALA A 397 13.82 18.56 -16.67
CA ALA A 397 15.00 19.36 -16.30
C ALA A 397 16.14 19.20 -17.31
N SER A 398 17.05 20.16 -17.34
CA SER A 398 18.25 20.12 -18.16
C SER A 398 19.29 19.10 -17.68
N SER A 399 19.18 18.62 -16.44
CA SER A 399 20.01 17.60 -15.82
C SER A 399 19.14 16.50 -15.22
N SER A 400 19.37 15.25 -15.61
CA SER A 400 18.66 14.09 -15.07
C SER A 400 18.95 13.83 -13.58
N ALA A 401 20.01 14.43 -13.03
CA ALA A 401 20.35 14.31 -11.60
C ALA A 401 19.47 15.19 -10.69
N GLN A 402 18.82 16.22 -11.25
CA GLN A 402 18.02 17.21 -10.52
C GLN A 402 16.60 17.31 -11.07
N ASP A 403 16.04 16.20 -11.46
CA ASP A 403 14.72 16.14 -12.14
C ASP A 403 13.57 15.75 -11.22
N ALA A 404 13.83 15.43 -9.94
CA ALA A 404 12.80 15.01 -9.04
C ALA A 404 11.92 16.19 -8.58
N ALA A 405 10.60 16.06 -8.78
CA ALA A 405 9.58 17.02 -8.35
C ALA A 405 8.79 16.57 -7.13
N LEU A 406 8.76 15.27 -6.87
CA LEU A 406 8.19 14.67 -5.66
C LEU A 406 9.01 13.45 -5.29
N VAL A 407 9.50 13.41 -4.07
CA VAL A 407 10.29 12.31 -3.51
C VAL A 407 9.60 11.78 -2.26
N GLU A 408 9.52 10.47 -2.14
CA GLU A 408 9.10 9.77 -0.93
C GLU A 408 10.33 9.20 -0.21
N ALA A 409 10.31 9.25 1.11
CA ALA A 409 11.31 8.62 1.97
C ALA A 409 10.68 8.09 3.25
N ARG A 410 11.20 6.97 3.75
CA ARG A 410 10.88 6.45 5.09
C ARG A 410 11.82 7.05 6.11
N VAL A 411 11.28 7.54 7.22
CA VAL A 411 12.05 8.10 8.33
C VAL A 411 11.55 7.46 9.63
N GLY A 412 12.32 6.53 10.17
CA GLY A 412 11.84 5.68 11.25
C GLY A 412 10.63 4.86 10.81
N ARG A 413 9.52 4.97 11.54
CA ARG A 413 8.24 4.32 11.17
C ARG A 413 7.37 5.22 10.26
N GLY A 414 7.75 6.50 10.09
CA GLY A 414 6.99 7.50 9.35
C GLY A 414 7.30 7.54 7.87
N THR A 415 6.47 8.26 7.14
CA THR A 415 6.64 8.52 5.72
C THR A 415 6.74 10.02 5.50
N MET A 416 7.78 10.43 4.82
CA MET A 416 8.00 11.82 4.41
C MET A 416 7.89 11.92 2.89
N MET A 417 7.09 12.86 2.41
CA MET A 417 7.09 13.27 1.01
C MET A 417 7.54 14.72 0.90
N ILE A 418 8.39 14.98 -0.07
CA ILE A 418 8.92 16.31 -0.35
C ILE A 418 8.59 16.64 -1.80
N ALA A 419 7.74 17.66 -1.99
CA ALA A 419 7.56 18.29 -3.29
C ALA A 419 8.69 19.30 -3.53
N SER A 420 9.03 19.54 -4.78
CA SER A 420 10.00 20.58 -5.16
C SER A 420 9.37 21.98 -5.22
N PHE A 421 8.05 22.10 -5.04
CA PHE A 421 7.30 23.33 -5.25
C PHE A 421 6.16 23.49 -4.27
N ALA A 422 5.72 24.74 -4.06
CA ALA A 422 4.47 25.03 -3.38
C ALA A 422 3.28 25.07 -4.39
N PRO A 423 2.09 24.60 -4.00
CA PRO A 423 0.89 24.73 -4.79
C PRO A 423 0.31 26.17 -4.67
N THR A 424 1.07 27.13 -5.14
CA THR A 424 0.73 28.56 -5.15
C THR A 424 0.88 29.12 -6.57
N PRO A 425 0.23 30.24 -6.91
CA PRO A 425 0.37 30.87 -8.22
C PRO A 425 1.81 31.25 -8.60
N GLN A 426 2.69 31.40 -7.61
CA GLN A 426 4.13 31.69 -7.83
C GLN A 426 4.93 30.43 -8.03
N GLY A 427 4.49 29.29 -7.47
CA GLY A 427 5.19 28.02 -7.55
C GLY A 427 4.80 27.20 -8.77
N SER A 428 3.49 27.08 -9.03
CA SER A 428 2.98 26.24 -10.11
C SER A 428 1.53 26.53 -10.46
N ASN A 429 1.07 26.07 -11.63
CA ASN A 429 -0.35 26.07 -11.99
C ASN A 429 -1.08 24.80 -11.52
N LEU A 430 -0.43 23.90 -10.79
CA LEU A 430 -1.04 22.65 -10.32
C LEU A 430 -2.37 22.86 -9.58
N PRO A 431 -2.53 23.88 -8.69
CA PRO A 431 -3.78 24.11 -7.99
C PRO A 431 -4.97 24.39 -8.90
N LEU A 432 -4.73 24.81 -10.13
CA LEU A 432 -5.75 25.08 -11.15
C LEU A 432 -6.04 23.89 -12.05
N GLN A 433 -5.34 22.78 -11.86
CA GLN A 433 -5.51 21.56 -12.65
C GLN A 433 -6.51 20.60 -11.97
N PRO A 434 -7.32 19.87 -12.73
CA PRO A 434 -8.26 18.89 -12.18
C PRO A 434 -7.58 17.80 -11.32
N ALA A 435 -6.31 17.50 -11.58
CA ALA A 435 -5.54 16.51 -10.83
C ALA A 435 -5.17 16.94 -9.40
N PHE A 436 -5.23 18.24 -9.08
CA PHE A 436 -4.72 18.74 -7.79
C PHE A 436 -5.46 18.18 -6.59
N VAL A 437 -6.78 18.25 -6.60
CA VAL A 437 -7.59 17.80 -5.46
C VAL A 437 -7.48 16.29 -5.24
N PRO A 438 -7.68 15.42 -6.24
CA PRO A 438 -7.46 13.99 -6.10
C PRO A 438 -6.05 13.64 -5.63
N TRP A 439 -5.04 14.24 -6.23
CA TRP A 439 -3.64 14.02 -5.85
C TRP A 439 -3.37 14.38 -4.39
N LEU A 440 -3.80 15.56 -3.95
CA LEU A 440 -3.55 16.02 -2.58
C LEU A 440 -4.28 15.14 -1.56
N LEU A 441 -5.55 14.81 -1.78
CA LEU A 441 -6.33 13.95 -0.89
C LEU A 441 -5.69 12.56 -0.75
N ARG A 442 -5.27 11.96 -1.86
CA ARG A 442 -4.62 10.66 -1.86
C ARG A 442 -3.23 10.69 -1.23
N THR A 443 -2.48 11.77 -1.45
CA THR A 443 -1.17 11.98 -0.81
C THR A 443 -1.33 12.06 0.71
N VAL A 444 -2.28 12.85 1.20
CA VAL A 444 -2.55 12.98 2.63
C VAL A 444 -3.05 11.66 3.23
N ALA A 445 -3.94 10.94 2.54
CA ALA A 445 -4.42 9.63 2.99
C ALA A 445 -3.30 8.58 3.04
N TYR A 446 -2.41 8.59 2.05
CA TYR A 446 -1.28 7.67 1.98
C TYR A 446 -0.26 7.91 3.11
N LEU A 447 -0.01 9.18 3.45
CA LEU A 447 0.92 9.58 4.51
C LEU A 447 0.44 9.21 5.92
N ARG A 448 -0.83 8.88 6.10
CA ARG A 448 -1.33 8.48 7.41
C ARG A 448 -0.50 7.34 7.99
N PRO A 449 -0.10 7.43 9.31
CA PRO A 449 0.63 6.36 9.98
C PRO A 449 -0.08 5.01 9.84
N PRO A 450 0.65 3.88 9.75
CA PRO A 450 0.05 2.57 9.96
C PRO A 450 -0.62 2.58 11.33
N ALA A 451 -1.87 2.16 11.40
CA ALA A 451 -2.40 1.71 12.66
C ALA A 451 -1.50 0.58 13.16
N ASP A 452 -1.18 0.61 14.44
CA ASP A 452 -0.29 -0.39 15.09
C ASP A 452 -0.84 -1.82 15.11
N VAL A 453 -1.95 -2.06 14.46
CA VAL A 453 -2.40 -3.42 14.24
C VAL A 453 -1.59 -3.98 13.08
N ARG A 454 -0.57 -4.75 13.40
CA ARG A 454 -0.03 -5.75 12.47
C ARG A 454 -1.23 -6.60 12.08
N LEU A 455 -1.80 -6.33 10.90
CA LEU A 455 -2.68 -7.30 10.27
C LEU A 455 -1.86 -8.57 10.21
N LEU A 456 -2.25 -9.55 10.97
CA LEU A 456 -1.68 -10.88 10.83
C LEU A 456 -1.77 -11.19 9.35
N ALA A 457 -0.65 -11.49 8.74
CA ALA A 457 -0.65 -12.14 7.46
C ALA A 457 -1.71 -13.24 7.54
N SER A 458 -2.48 -13.43 6.48
CA SER A 458 -3.41 -14.54 6.40
C SER A 458 -2.72 -15.79 6.93
N VAL A 459 -3.21 -16.31 8.05
CA VAL A 459 -2.65 -17.52 8.65
C VAL A 459 -3.51 -18.65 8.12
N GLU A 460 -2.87 -19.58 7.45
CA GLU A 460 -3.53 -20.79 7.00
C GLU A 460 -3.98 -21.61 8.22
N PRO A 461 -5.12 -22.28 8.15
CA PRO A 461 -5.59 -23.16 9.21
C PRO A 461 -4.47 -24.13 9.63
N GLY A 462 -4.22 -24.28 10.94
CA GLY A 462 -3.17 -25.13 11.48
C GLY A 462 -1.78 -24.48 11.60
N GLN A 463 -1.56 -23.28 11.07
CA GLN A 463 -0.31 -22.56 11.25
C GLN A 463 -0.33 -21.73 12.56
N PRO A 464 0.79 -21.73 13.33
CA PRO A 464 0.85 -20.91 14.55
C PRO A 464 0.83 -19.42 14.20
N ALA A 465 -0.16 -18.70 14.74
CA ALA A 465 -0.25 -17.26 14.64
C ALA A 465 0.40 -16.59 15.85
N THR A 466 1.44 -15.78 15.64
CA THR A 466 2.02 -14.95 16.71
C THR A 466 1.33 -13.59 16.69
N VAL A 467 0.54 -13.31 17.72
CA VAL A 467 -0.07 -12.00 17.96
C VAL A 467 0.81 -11.24 18.94
N ALA A 468 1.41 -10.13 18.49
CA ALA A 468 2.04 -9.20 19.43
C ALA A 468 0.92 -8.44 20.14
N ILE A 469 0.78 -8.64 21.43
CA ILE A 469 -0.09 -7.85 22.28
C ILE A 469 0.83 -6.77 22.88
N ASP A 470 0.62 -5.53 22.47
CA ASP A 470 1.27 -4.39 23.15
C ASP A 470 0.65 -4.29 24.54
N ASP A 471 1.49 -4.21 25.58
CA ASP A 471 1.05 -4.03 26.95
C ASP A 471 0.18 -2.77 27.05
N VAL A 472 -0.99 -2.92 27.66
CA VAL A 472 -1.99 -1.89 27.92
C VAL A 472 -1.46 -0.88 28.94
#